data_129cf39c5b570097adc62e924ddc1f81
#
_entry.id   129cf39c5b570097adc62e924ddc1f81
#
_cell.length_a   1.000
_cell.length_b   1.000
_cell.length_c   1.000
_cell.angle_alpha   90.00
_cell.angle_beta   90.00
_cell.angle_gamma   90.00
#
_symmetry.space_group_name_H-M   'P 1'
#
loop_
_entity.id
_entity.type
_entity.pdbx_description
1 polymer ?
#
loop_
_entity_poly.entity_id
_entity_poly.type
_entity_poly.pdbx_seq_one_letter_code
_entity_poly.pdbx_strand_id
1 'polypeptide(L)'
;MKAEFKAKFGAKSAAMRGTLGALAAALTGMAALTGAVVLGPNGSAGASEGSRLDPDLPAPAVEMSISRQPEDPGKAVNLTLDDGPDPTWTPKALEILAASGAKATFCMTGPNAQAHPDLVKKVVAAGHRLCNHSVSHDTAMDRKSVAYQGKEILDAKRMIDEASGGAELRYYRAPGGAFTPQSRQLAAAHGMRSLGWNVDPGDYRRPGADTILATVERQLANGPTILLHDGGGDRSQTMQALQNLLPRLKEQGYAFSFPQA
;
A
#
# COMPACT_ATOMS: atom_id res chain seq x y z
N MET A 1 43.51 6.52 40.73
CA MET A 1 43.16 7.94 40.93
C MET A 1 41.69 8.09 40.56
N LYS A 2 40.86 8.30 41.59
CA LYS A 2 39.42 8.55 41.50
C LYS A 2 39.21 10.03 41.19
N ALA A 3 38.27 10.35 40.31
CA ALA A 3 37.65 11.66 40.31
C ALA A 3 36.16 11.48 39.97
N GLU A 4 35.36 11.55 41.00
CA GLU A 4 33.90 11.76 40.98
C GLU A 4 33.61 13.20 40.54
N PHE A 5 32.57 13.38 39.74
CA PHE A 5 31.91 14.69 39.62
C PHE A 5 30.42 14.55 39.88
N LYS A 6 30.01 15.11 41.02
CA LYS A 6 28.66 15.15 41.56
C LYS A 6 27.86 16.32 40.98
N ALA A 7 26.67 16.03 40.63
CA ALA A 7 25.38 16.74 40.66
C ALA A 7 25.33 18.26 40.85
N LYS A 8 24.40 18.91 40.14
CA LYS A 8 23.51 19.91 40.77
C LYS A 8 22.13 19.93 40.11
N PHE A 9 21.15 19.72 40.95
CA PHE A 9 19.72 19.92 40.78
C PHE A 9 19.36 21.40 40.53
N GLY A 10 18.30 21.65 39.76
CA GLY A 10 17.63 22.92 39.64
C GLY A 10 16.19 22.77 39.16
N ALA A 11 15.31 22.44 40.06
CA ALA A 11 13.88 22.51 39.85
C ALA A 11 13.41 23.98 39.93
N LYS A 12 12.57 24.42 38.98
CA LYS A 12 11.68 25.58 39.17
C LYS A 12 10.29 25.25 38.65
N SER A 13 9.43 25.03 39.65
CA SER A 13 7.98 25.05 39.57
C SER A 13 7.50 26.49 39.36
N ALA A 14 6.56 26.71 38.46
CA ALA A 14 5.71 27.92 38.48
C ALA A 14 4.27 27.48 38.13
N ALA A 15 3.46 27.39 39.17
CA ALA A 15 2.03 27.34 39.09
C ALA A 15 1.47 28.73 38.80
N MET A 16 0.51 28.84 37.88
CA MET A 16 -0.30 30.05 37.75
C MET A 16 -1.78 29.65 37.70
N ARG A 17 -2.45 30.02 38.78
CA ARG A 17 -3.92 29.94 39.00
C ARG A 17 -4.60 31.17 38.45
N GLY A 18 -5.88 31.03 38.12
CA GLY A 18 -6.89 32.10 38.01
C GLY A 18 -7.46 32.16 36.59
N THR A 19 -8.74 32.30 36.31
CA THR A 19 -9.90 32.66 37.14
C THR A 19 -11.16 32.24 36.41
N LEU A 20 -12.16 31.81 37.17
CA LEU A 20 -13.55 31.63 36.73
C LEU A 20 -14.15 32.98 36.31
N GLY A 21 -14.90 32.95 35.18
CA GLY A 21 -15.82 34.01 34.83
C GLY A 21 -17.08 33.38 34.26
N ALA A 22 -18.08 33.24 35.15
CA ALA A 22 -19.46 32.97 34.77
C ALA A 22 -20.16 34.27 34.42
N LEU A 23 -20.90 34.31 33.32
CA LEU A 23 -22.00 35.27 33.17
C LEU A 23 -23.19 34.67 32.43
N ALA A 24 -24.35 34.98 32.96
CA ALA A 24 -25.63 34.35 32.74
C ALA A 24 -26.41 34.92 31.53
N ALA A 25 -27.27 34.08 31.04
CA ALA A 25 -28.61 34.22 30.49
C ALA A 25 -29.07 35.55 29.86
N ALA A 26 -29.63 35.47 28.66
CA ALA A 26 -30.83 36.18 28.26
C ALA A 26 -31.63 35.34 27.25
N LEU A 27 -32.79 34.90 27.70
CA LEU A 27 -33.93 34.45 26.90
C LEU A 27 -34.62 35.67 26.30
N THR A 28 -34.93 35.64 24.99
CA THR A 28 -36.19 36.21 24.47
C THR A 28 -36.37 35.90 22.97
N GLY A 29 -37.56 35.50 22.56
CA GLY A 29 -38.11 35.78 21.25
C GLY A 29 -38.52 34.56 20.40
N MET A 30 -39.71 33.98 20.71
CA MET A 30 -40.46 33.12 19.77
C MET A 30 -40.90 33.95 18.55
N ALA A 31 -40.63 33.47 17.36
CA ALA A 31 -41.44 33.78 16.19
C ALA A 31 -41.57 32.47 15.36
N ALA A 32 -42.76 31.90 15.38
CA ALA A 32 -43.16 30.81 14.55
C ALA A 32 -43.39 31.31 13.11
N LEU A 33 -42.60 30.88 12.18
CA LEU A 33 -42.85 30.98 10.75
C LEU A 33 -43.12 29.57 10.21
N THR A 34 -44.40 29.29 9.99
CA THR A 34 -44.88 28.13 9.22
C THR A 34 -44.49 28.32 7.75
N GLY A 35 -43.36 27.77 7.38
CA GLY A 35 -42.93 27.62 5.99
C GLY A 35 -43.33 26.25 5.47
N ALA A 36 -44.22 26.22 4.50
CA ALA A 36 -44.59 24.99 3.79
C ALA A 36 -43.36 24.36 3.12
N VAL A 37 -43.00 23.17 3.55
CA VAL A 37 -42.00 22.36 2.86
C VAL A 37 -42.65 21.79 1.59
N VAL A 38 -42.30 22.35 0.46
CA VAL A 38 -42.54 21.74 -0.86
C VAL A 38 -41.59 20.57 -0.99
N LEU A 39 -42.11 19.37 -0.82
CA LEU A 39 -41.39 18.12 -1.17
C LEU A 39 -41.24 18.06 -2.69
N GLY A 40 -40.12 18.51 -3.21
CA GLY A 40 -39.71 18.19 -4.58
C GLY A 40 -39.26 16.72 -4.64
N PRO A 41 -39.71 15.93 -5.65
CA PRO A 41 -39.19 14.60 -5.86
C PRO A 41 -37.81 14.70 -6.53
N ASN A 42 -36.80 14.16 -5.91
CA ASN A 42 -35.55 13.65 -6.43
C ASN A 42 -34.34 14.06 -5.54
N GLY A 43 -34.31 13.47 -4.37
CA GLY A 43 -33.03 13.26 -3.67
C GLY A 43 -32.37 12.03 -4.27
N SER A 44 -31.69 12.15 -5.40
CA SER A 44 -30.73 11.15 -5.83
C SER A 44 -29.60 11.13 -4.82
N ALA A 45 -29.59 10.08 -4.00
CA ALA A 45 -28.47 9.74 -3.13
C ALA A 45 -27.19 9.77 -3.98
N GLY A 46 -26.20 10.52 -3.53
CA GLY A 46 -24.90 10.66 -4.20
C GLY A 46 -24.27 9.30 -4.44
N ALA A 47 -24.34 8.84 -5.67
CA ALA A 47 -23.47 7.79 -6.15
C ALA A 47 -22.03 8.32 -6.04
N SER A 48 -21.19 7.63 -5.28
CA SER A 48 -19.77 7.96 -5.16
C SER A 48 -19.15 8.04 -6.56
N GLU A 49 -18.47 9.12 -6.88
CA GLU A 49 -17.82 9.38 -8.19
C GLU A 49 -16.81 8.31 -8.61
N GLY A 50 -16.57 7.29 -7.78
CA GLY A 50 -15.62 6.22 -8.04
C GLY A 50 -16.10 5.04 -8.88
N SER A 51 -17.35 5.03 -9.36
CA SER A 51 -17.99 3.80 -9.88
C SER A 51 -18.49 3.90 -11.33
N ARG A 52 -18.32 5.00 -12.04
CA ARG A 52 -18.73 5.05 -13.45
C ARG A 52 -17.68 4.40 -14.33
N LEU A 53 -18.10 3.36 -15.07
CA LEU A 53 -17.29 2.76 -16.12
C LEU A 53 -17.09 3.76 -17.27
N ASP A 54 -15.87 3.78 -17.80
CA ASP A 54 -15.59 4.47 -19.06
C ASP A 54 -16.10 3.58 -20.20
N PRO A 55 -17.06 4.05 -21.01
CA PRO A 55 -17.68 3.23 -22.08
C PRO A 55 -16.70 2.90 -23.21
N ASP A 56 -15.60 3.66 -23.33
CA ASP A 56 -14.57 3.45 -24.37
C ASP A 56 -13.53 2.40 -23.93
N LEU A 57 -13.59 1.93 -22.68
CA LEU A 57 -12.70 0.90 -22.16
C LEU A 57 -13.44 -0.44 -22.04
N PRO A 58 -12.70 -1.57 -22.13
CA PRO A 58 -13.27 -2.89 -21.93
C PRO A 58 -13.95 -3.04 -20.56
N ALA A 59 -15.00 -3.87 -20.50
CA ALA A 59 -15.67 -4.19 -19.24
C ALA A 59 -14.73 -4.92 -18.28
N PRO A 60 -14.79 -4.62 -16.96
CA PRO A 60 -13.95 -5.29 -15.96
C PRO A 60 -14.28 -6.78 -15.86
N ALA A 61 -13.27 -7.63 -15.83
CA ALA A 61 -13.36 -9.07 -15.57
C ALA A 61 -13.24 -9.41 -14.08
N VAL A 62 -12.65 -8.51 -13.30
CA VAL A 62 -12.50 -8.60 -11.84
C VAL A 62 -12.93 -7.30 -11.18
N GLU A 63 -12.99 -7.28 -9.86
CA GLU A 63 -13.40 -6.11 -9.08
C GLU A 63 -12.45 -4.92 -9.27
N MET A 64 -13.00 -3.72 -9.48
CA MET A 64 -12.25 -2.47 -9.69
C MET A 64 -11.80 -1.78 -8.40
N SER A 65 -12.32 -2.18 -7.24
CA SER A 65 -11.93 -1.58 -5.97
C SER A 65 -10.45 -1.86 -5.66
N ILE A 66 -9.80 -0.91 -4.98
CA ILE A 66 -8.40 -1.09 -4.58
C ILE A 66 -8.36 -2.05 -3.38
N SER A 67 -7.80 -3.23 -3.60
CA SER A 67 -7.59 -4.24 -2.56
C SER A 67 -6.52 -3.80 -1.56
N ARG A 68 -6.82 -3.96 -0.27
CA ARG A 68 -5.89 -3.74 0.84
C ARG A 68 -6.10 -4.77 1.96
N GLN A 69 -6.96 -5.74 1.73
CA GLN A 69 -7.33 -6.77 2.71
C GLN A 69 -6.72 -8.13 2.32
N PRO A 70 -6.44 -8.99 3.30
CA PRO A 70 -5.99 -10.35 3.03
C PRO A 70 -7.15 -11.20 2.50
N GLU A 71 -6.82 -12.22 1.70
CA GLU A 71 -7.80 -13.20 1.26
C GLU A 71 -8.19 -14.16 2.39
N ASP A 72 -7.25 -14.46 3.30
CA ASP A 72 -7.51 -15.32 4.44
C ASP A 72 -8.16 -14.53 5.59
N PRO A 73 -9.16 -15.09 6.25
CA PRO A 73 -9.79 -14.46 7.39
C PRO A 73 -8.88 -14.48 8.64
N GLY A 74 -9.15 -13.57 9.58
CA GLY A 74 -8.47 -13.53 10.86
C GLY A 74 -7.27 -12.58 10.90
N LYS A 75 -6.30 -12.88 11.77
CA LYS A 75 -5.13 -12.03 11.99
C LYS A 75 -4.04 -12.33 10.94
N ALA A 76 -4.16 -11.72 9.78
CA ALA A 76 -3.27 -11.95 8.65
C ALA A 76 -2.66 -10.65 8.14
N VAL A 77 -1.49 -10.74 7.49
CA VAL A 77 -0.82 -9.63 6.80
C VAL A 77 -0.44 -10.05 5.38
N ASN A 78 -0.46 -9.07 4.48
CA ASN A 78 0.02 -9.20 3.12
C ASN A 78 1.38 -8.50 3.00
N LEU A 79 2.40 -9.24 2.62
CA LEU A 79 3.72 -8.69 2.29
C LEU A 79 3.74 -8.37 0.80
N THR A 80 4.11 -7.16 0.43
CA THR A 80 4.24 -6.75 -0.97
C THR A 80 5.58 -6.08 -1.19
N LEU A 81 6.26 -6.42 -2.30
CA LEU A 81 7.56 -5.89 -2.68
C LEU A 81 7.48 -5.29 -4.09
N ASP A 82 7.88 -4.04 -4.23
CA ASP A 82 7.77 -3.28 -5.45
C ASP A 82 9.13 -3.08 -6.15
N ASP A 83 9.10 -2.68 -7.42
CA ASP A 83 10.21 -2.27 -8.29
C ASP A 83 11.14 -3.39 -8.81
N GLY A 84 11.00 -4.60 -8.29
CA GLY A 84 11.78 -5.75 -8.76
C GLY A 84 11.38 -6.25 -10.18
N PRO A 85 11.93 -7.40 -10.62
CA PRO A 85 13.00 -8.11 -9.93
C PRO A 85 14.37 -7.41 -10.06
N ASP A 86 15.15 -7.45 -9.00
CA ASP A 86 16.53 -6.97 -8.95
C ASP A 86 17.48 -8.16 -8.72
N PRO A 87 18.60 -8.28 -9.47
CA PRO A 87 19.50 -9.43 -9.37
C PRO A 87 20.17 -9.61 -8.01
N THR A 88 20.25 -8.53 -7.20
CA THR A 88 20.84 -8.56 -5.86
C THR A 88 19.77 -8.81 -4.79
N TRP A 89 18.66 -8.06 -4.85
CA TRP A 89 17.73 -7.96 -3.74
C TRP A 89 16.58 -8.95 -3.82
N THR A 90 16.07 -9.27 -5.01
CA THR A 90 15.00 -10.27 -5.15
C THR A 90 15.41 -11.66 -4.67
N PRO A 91 16.61 -12.20 -5.00
CA PRO A 91 17.06 -13.46 -4.41
C PRO A 91 17.16 -13.41 -2.89
N LYS A 92 17.63 -12.28 -2.34
CA LYS A 92 17.75 -12.11 -0.89
C LYS A 92 16.38 -12.07 -0.20
N ALA A 93 15.40 -11.39 -0.80
CA ALA A 93 14.02 -11.40 -0.32
C ALA A 93 13.46 -12.83 -0.31
N LEU A 94 13.68 -13.61 -1.38
CA LEU A 94 13.22 -14.99 -1.47
C LEU A 94 13.82 -15.88 -0.37
N GLU A 95 15.12 -15.73 -0.07
CA GLU A 95 15.79 -16.46 1.02
C GLU A 95 15.15 -16.15 2.38
N ILE A 96 14.92 -14.85 2.67
CA ILE A 96 14.34 -14.42 3.95
C ILE A 96 12.90 -14.90 4.09
N LEU A 97 12.09 -14.81 3.02
CA LEU A 97 10.71 -15.28 2.99
C LEU A 97 10.64 -16.79 3.20
N ALA A 98 11.51 -17.56 2.51
CA ALA A 98 11.58 -19.00 2.65
C ALA A 98 11.95 -19.44 4.07
N ALA A 99 12.96 -18.80 4.68
CA ALA A 99 13.40 -19.10 6.05
C ALA A 99 12.27 -18.89 7.09
N SER A 100 11.35 -17.99 6.79
CA SER A 100 10.18 -17.70 7.64
C SER A 100 8.91 -18.43 7.22
N GLY A 101 8.93 -19.20 6.12
CA GLY A 101 7.71 -19.81 5.55
C GLY A 101 6.67 -18.77 5.10
N ALA A 102 7.10 -17.53 4.85
CA ALA A 102 6.23 -16.45 4.44
C ALA A 102 6.04 -16.42 2.92
N LYS A 103 4.87 -15.95 2.49
CA LYS A 103 4.59 -15.66 1.08
C LYS A 103 4.39 -14.17 0.89
N ALA A 104 4.65 -13.69 -0.34
CA ALA A 104 4.55 -12.28 -0.68
C ALA A 104 4.02 -12.09 -2.11
N THR A 105 3.60 -10.88 -2.41
CA THR A 105 3.26 -10.44 -3.77
C THR A 105 4.37 -9.51 -4.26
N PHE A 106 4.92 -9.79 -5.45
CA PHE A 106 5.98 -9.01 -6.08
C PHE A 106 5.39 -8.15 -7.20
N CYS A 107 5.36 -6.83 -7.01
CA CYS A 107 4.90 -5.86 -8.00
C CYS A 107 6.08 -5.43 -8.86
N MET A 108 6.22 -6.09 -10.01
CA MET A 108 7.37 -5.96 -10.89
C MET A 108 7.16 -4.90 -11.95
N THR A 109 8.20 -4.12 -12.26
CA THR A 109 8.20 -3.32 -13.49
C THR A 109 8.42 -4.23 -14.70
N GLY A 110 7.75 -3.92 -15.81
CA GLY A 110 7.86 -4.73 -17.04
C GLY A 110 9.30 -4.90 -17.52
N PRO A 111 10.09 -3.81 -17.64
CA PRO A 111 11.49 -3.91 -18.08
C PRO A 111 12.38 -4.76 -17.17
N ASN A 112 12.20 -4.68 -15.85
CA ASN A 112 12.97 -5.52 -14.93
C ASN A 112 12.59 -7.00 -15.04
N ALA A 113 11.29 -7.30 -15.19
CA ALA A 113 10.83 -8.65 -15.44
C ALA A 113 11.41 -9.23 -16.77
N GLN A 114 11.40 -8.43 -17.82
CA GLN A 114 11.96 -8.82 -19.12
C GLN A 114 13.48 -9.01 -19.07
N ALA A 115 14.20 -8.19 -18.30
CA ALA A 115 15.64 -8.30 -18.15
C ALA A 115 16.06 -9.52 -17.30
N HIS A 116 15.20 -9.97 -16.38
CA HIS A 116 15.51 -11.04 -15.41
C HIS A 116 14.42 -12.12 -15.35
N PRO A 117 14.07 -12.78 -16.48
CA PRO A 117 12.97 -13.76 -16.52
C PRO A 117 13.20 -14.95 -15.60
N ASP A 118 14.46 -15.34 -15.36
CA ASP A 118 14.79 -16.43 -14.43
C ASP A 118 14.45 -16.07 -12.97
N LEU A 119 14.54 -14.80 -12.59
CA LEU A 119 14.11 -14.34 -11.25
C LEU A 119 12.59 -14.36 -11.15
N VAL A 120 11.88 -13.93 -12.19
CA VAL A 120 10.41 -14.01 -12.23
C VAL A 120 9.95 -15.45 -12.03
N LYS A 121 10.55 -16.40 -12.76
CA LYS A 121 10.25 -17.85 -12.63
C LYS A 121 10.58 -18.38 -11.23
N LYS A 122 11.67 -17.92 -10.60
CA LYS A 122 12.01 -18.30 -9.21
C LYS A 122 10.97 -17.77 -8.21
N VAL A 123 10.49 -16.54 -8.38
CA VAL A 123 9.40 -15.97 -7.56
C VAL A 123 8.15 -16.84 -7.66
N VAL A 124 7.74 -17.21 -8.89
CA VAL A 124 6.58 -18.07 -9.13
C VAL A 124 6.79 -19.47 -8.54
N ALA A 125 7.95 -20.10 -8.81
CA ALA A 125 8.27 -21.44 -8.31
C ALA A 125 8.30 -21.50 -6.76
N ALA A 126 8.69 -20.40 -6.11
CA ALA A 126 8.64 -20.29 -4.66
C ALA A 126 7.21 -20.07 -4.11
N GLY A 127 6.18 -20.01 -4.96
CA GLY A 127 4.77 -19.87 -4.59
C GLY A 127 4.38 -18.45 -4.18
N HIS A 128 5.10 -17.44 -4.65
CA HIS A 128 4.72 -16.04 -4.51
C HIS A 128 3.80 -15.60 -5.67
N ARG A 129 3.09 -14.49 -5.49
CA ARG A 129 2.22 -13.93 -6.53
C ARG A 129 2.89 -12.79 -7.27
N LEU A 130 2.49 -12.61 -8.52
CA LEU A 130 2.92 -11.51 -9.38
C LEU A 130 1.92 -10.37 -9.38
N CYS A 131 2.46 -9.16 -9.53
CA CYS A 131 1.73 -7.92 -9.63
C CYS A 131 2.43 -7.03 -10.66
N ASN A 132 1.66 -6.34 -11.49
CA ASN A 132 2.13 -5.42 -12.51
C ASN A 132 2.40 -4.04 -11.88
N HIS A 133 3.59 -3.49 -12.09
CA HIS A 133 3.97 -2.16 -11.59
C HIS A 133 4.37 -1.19 -12.71
N SER A 134 3.69 -1.28 -13.87
CA SER A 134 3.89 -0.47 -15.07
C SER A 134 5.24 -0.69 -15.79
N VAL A 135 5.50 0.07 -16.84
CA VAL A 135 6.76 0.04 -17.60
C VAL A 135 7.77 1.01 -17.01
N SER A 136 7.41 2.30 -16.95
CA SER A 136 8.38 3.37 -16.64
C SER A 136 8.39 3.79 -15.18
N HIS A 137 7.54 3.22 -14.34
CA HIS A 137 7.35 3.64 -12.95
C HIS A 137 7.03 5.14 -12.80
N ASP A 138 6.16 5.67 -13.69
CA ASP A 138 5.74 7.07 -13.65
C ASP A 138 4.76 7.32 -12.49
N THR A 139 5.24 7.95 -11.41
CA THR A 139 4.42 8.29 -10.22
C THR A 139 3.41 9.41 -10.47
N ALA A 140 3.42 10.04 -11.66
CA ALA A 140 2.45 11.04 -12.10
C ALA A 140 1.49 10.48 -13.18
N MET A 141 1.34 9.16 -13.23
CA MET A 141 0.53 8.46 -14.22
C MET A 141 -0.94 8.88 -14.20
N ASP A 142 -1.46 9.27 -13.05
CA ASP A 142 -2.81 9.82 -12.86
C ASP A 142 -3.09 11.12 -13.63
N ARG A 143 -2.03 11.83 -14.03
CA ARG A 143 -2.09 13.08 -14.81
C ARG A 143 -1.88 12.87 -16.31
N LYS A 144 -1.68 11.63 -16.73
CA LYS A 144 -1.45 11.28 -18.12
C LYS A 144 -2.74 10.87 -18.82
N SER A 145 -2.71 10.86 -20.14
CA SER A 145 -3.85 10.39 -20.93
C SER A 145 -4.17 8.92 -20.64
N VAL A 146 -5.41 8.52 -20.85
CA VAL A 146 -5.85 7.12 -20.73
C VAL A 146 -5.03 6.20 -21.64
N ALA A 147 -4.73 6.67 -22.86
CA ALA A 147 -3.90 5.91 -23.79
C ALA A 147 -2.49 5.66 -23.26
N TYR A 148 -1.87 6.65 -22.61
CA TYR A 148 -0.57 6.48 -21.95
C TYR A 148 -0.66 5.47 -20.82
N GLN A 149 -1.65 5.62 -19.91
CA GLN A 149 -1.88 4.69 -18.81
C GLN A 149 -2.09 3.26 -19.32
N GLY A 150 -2.86 3.11 -20.40
CA GLY A 150 -3.10 1.84 -21.05
C GLY A 150 -1.81 1.19 -21.56
N LYS A 151 -0.96 1.96 -22.23
CA LYS A 151 0.33 1.48 -22.72
C LYS A 151 1.23 1.02 -21.56
N GLU A 152 1.35 1.80 -20.50
CA GLU A 152 2.14 1.49 -19.31
C GLU A 152 1.68 0.16 -18.64
N ILE A 153 0.37 -0.05 -18.55
CA ILE A 153 -0.20 -1.24 -17.91
C ILE A 153 -0.08 -2.48 -18.83
N LEU A 154 -0.48 -2.35 -20.10
CA LEU A 154 -0.59 -3.51 -20.98
C LEU A 154 0.77 -3.97 -21.53
N ASP A 155 1.69 -3.06 -21.80
CA ASP A 155 3.05 -3.44 -22.19
C ASP A 155 3.79 -4.11 -21.03
N ALA A 156 3.64 -3.61 -19.78
CA ALA A 156 4.21 -4.27 -18.63
C ALA A 156 3.59 -5.64 -18.39
N LYS A 157 2.26 -5.78 -18.55
CA LYS A 157 1.59 -7.08 -18.43
C LYS A 157 2.21 -8.08 -19.42
N ARG A 158 2.34 -7.69 -20.70
CA ARG A 158 2.94 -8.55 -21.72
C ARG A 158 4.37 -8.97 -21.35
N MET A 159 5.22 -8.02 -20.90
CA MET A 159 6.60 -8.30 -20.49
C MET A 159 6.66 -9.29 -19.31
N ILE A 160 5.78 -9.12 -18.32
CA ILE A 160 5.71 -10.01 -17.13
C ILE A 160 5.17 -11.39 -17.53
N ASP A 161 4.13 -11.47 -18.37
CA ASP A 161 3.57 -12.73 -18.86
C ASP A 161 4.63 -13.55 -19.62
N GLU A 162 5.37 -12.90 -20.52
CA GLU A 162 6.48 -13.52 -21.26
C GLU A 162 7.59 -14.01 -20.31
N ALA A 163 8.01 -13.17 -19.36
CA ALA A 163 9.07 -13.51 -18.41
C ALA A 163 8.68 -14.63 -17.46
N SER A 164 7.41 -14.68 -17.04
CA SER A 164 6.90 -15.70 -16.11
C SER A 164 6.57 -17.04 -16.78
N GLY A 165 6.46 -17.06 -18.11
CA GLY A 165 5.97 -18.22 -18.86
C GLY A 165 4.44 -18.38 -18.76
N GLY A 166 3.71 -17.28 -18.61
CA GLY A 166 2.26 -17.25 -18.52
C GLY A 166 1.70 -17.54 -17.12
N ALA A 167 2.50 -17.33 -16.07
CA ALA A 167 1.99 -17.42 -14.70
C ALA A 167 0.92 -16.35 -14.45
N GLU A 168 -0.04 -16.66 -13.59
CA GLU A 168 -1.15 -15.78 -13.31
C GLU A 168 -0.72 -14.44 -12.72
N LEU A 169 -1.09 -13.34 -13.39
CA LEU A 169 -0.83 -11.96 -12.98
C LEU A 169 -2.12 -11.35 -12.43
N ARG A 170 -2.31 -11.43 -11.11
CA ARG A 170 -3.58 -11.12 -10.44
C ARG A 170 -3.76 -9.65 -10.06
N TYR A 171 -2.66 -8.88 -10.00
CA TYR A 171 -2.71 -7.53 -9.44
C TYR A 171 -2.04 -6.51 -10.35
N TYR A 172 -2.51 -5.27 -10.20
CA TYR A 172 -1.88 -4.07 -10.72
C TYR A 172 -1.70 -3.06 -9.59
N ARG A 173 -0.50 -2.54 -9.41
CA ARG A 173 -0.22 -1.42 -8.52
C ARG A 173 0.27 -0.24 -9.33
N ALA A 174 -0.46 0.89 -9.26
CA ALA A 174 0.01 2.13 -9.87
C ALA A 174 1.21 2.67 -9.10
N PRO A 175 2.32 3.04 -9.77
CA PRO A 175 3.47 3.69 -9.14
C PRO A 175 3.05 4.88 -8.28
N GLY A 176 3.59 4.96 -7.05
CA GLY A 176 3.21 6.01 -6.12
C GLY A 176 1.73 6.05 -5.71
N GLY A 177 0.93 5.03 -6.04
CA GLY A 177 -0.51 5.02 -5.81
C GLY A 177 -1.32 5.90 -6.77
N ALA A 178 -0.75 6.28 -7.92
CA ALA A 178 -1.35 7.15 -8.92
C ALA A 178 -2.46 6.44 -9.73
N PHE A 179 -3.48 5.90 -9.02
CA PHE A 179 -4.63 5.26 -9.64
C PHE A 179 -5.63 6.28 -10.21
N THR A 180 -6.20 5.95 -11.38
CA THR A 180 -7.38 6.62 -11.92
C THR A 180 -8.53 5.61 -12.04
N PRO A 181 -9.80 6.03 -12.18
CA PRO A 181 -10.89 5.12 -12.54
C PRO A 181 -10.58 4.31 -13.80
N GLN A 182 -10.01 4.95 -14.83
CA GLN A 182 -9.66 4.32 -16.10
C GLN A 182 -8.53 3.29 -15.95
N SER A 183 -7.45 3.62 -15.23
CA SER A 183 -6.35 2.66 -15.01
C SER A 183 -6.83 1.43 -14.24
N ARG A 184 -7.73 1.62 -13.26
CA ARG A 184 -8.32 0.52 -12.50
C ARG A 184 -9.26 -0.33 -13.36
N GLN A 185 -10.10 0.31 -14.19
CA GLN A 185 -10.99 -0.40 -15.11
C GLN A 185 -10.17 -1.22 -16.11
N LEU A 186 -9.15 -0.62 -16.71
CA LEU A 186 -8.29 -1.29 -17.68
C LEU A 186 -7.56 -2.49 -17.06
N ALA A 187 -6.97 -2.32 -15.88
CA ALA A 187 -6.34 -3.43 -15.16
C ALA A 187 -7.35 -4.54 -14.86
N ALA A 188 -8.53 -4.18 -14.37
CA ALA A 188 -9.60 -5.14 -14.06
C ALA A 188 -10.13 -5.87 -15.29
N ALA A 189 -10.23 -5.21 -16.44
CA ALA A 189 -10.60 -5.83 -17.71
C ALA A 189 -9.61 -6.90 -18.17
N HIS A 190 -8.36 -6.79 -17.73
CA HIS A 190 -7.30 -7.75 -18.02
C HIS A 190 -6.98 -8.70 -16.84
N GLY A 191 -7.94 -8.88 -15.93
CA GLY A 191 -7.87 -9.83 -14.83
C GLY A 191 -6.98 -9.39 -13.65
N MET A 192 -6.55 -8.12 -13.61
CA MET A 192 -5.69 -7.59 -12.57
C MET A 192 -6.47 -6.67 -11.62
N ARG A 193 -6.69 -7.09 -10.38
CA ARG A 193 -7.27 -6.22 -9.36
C ARG A 193 -6.26 -5.17 -8.91
N SER A 194 -6.71 -3.94 -8.71
CA SER A 194 -5.87 -2.86 -8.18
C SER A 194 -5.42 -3.17 -6.75
N LEU A 195 -4.10 -3.08 -6.47
CA LEU A 195 -3.49 -3.40 -5.18
C LEU A 195 -2.92 -2.15 -4.51
N GLY A 196 -3.53 -1.75 -3.41
CA GLY A 196 -3.05 -0.68 -2.54
C GLY A 196 -2.23 -1.20 -1.36
N TRP A 197 -2.04 -0.34 -0.36
CA TRP A 197 -1.38 -0.66 0.91
C TRP A 197 -1.99 0.13 2.07
N ASN A 198 -1.72 -0.32 3.30
CA ASN A 198 -2.10 0.34 4.54
C ASN A 198 -0.87 0.81 5.33
N VAL A 199 0.25 0.12 5.14
CA VAL A 199 1.51 0.32 5.86
C VAL A 199 2.58 0.70 4.86
N ASP A 200 3.12 1.90 4.99
CA ASP A 200 4.25 2.42 4.21
C ASP A 200 5.37 2.86 5.17
N PRO A 201 6.41 2.05 5.36
CA PRO A 201 7.52 2.41 6.22
C PRO A 201 8.53 3.37 5.56
N GLY A 202 8.37 3.69 4.29
CA GLY A 202 9.28 4.55 3.54
C GLY A 202 10.66 3.93 3.34
N ASP A 203 10.75 2.61 3.21
CA ASP A 203 11.98 1.85 3.09
C ASP A 203 12.84 2.28 1.88
N TYR A 204 12.18 2.73 0.80
CA TYR A 204 12.83 3.31 -0.38
C TYR A 204 13.68 4.56 -0.07
N ARG A 205 13.42 5.25 1.04
CA ARG A 205 14.21 6.40 1.52
C ARG A 205 15.44 5.98 2.32
N ARG A 206 15.56 4.70 2.67
CA ARG A 206 16.64 4.11 3.47
C ARG A 206 16.79 4.76 4.85
N PRO A 207 15.73 4.79 5.68
CA PRO A 207 15.74 5.47 6.99
C PRO A 207 16.42 4.66 8.09
N GLY A 208 16.99 3.50 7.78
CA GLY A 208 17.51 2.50 8.71
C GLY A 208 16.55 1.35 8.97
N ALA A 209 17.08 0.13 9.11
CA ALA A 209 16.28 -1.08 9.29
C ALA A 209 15.37 -1.02 10.52
N ASP A 210 15.86 -0.47 11.64
CA ASP A 210 15.07 -0.33 12.87
C ASP A 210 13.92 0.66 12.70
N THR A 211 14.13 1.74 11.94
CA THR A 211 13.08 2.72 11.62
C THR A 211 11.99 2.11 10.75
N ILE A 212 12.38 1.31 9.74
CA ILE A 212 11.46 0.55 8.89
C ILE A 212 10.60 -0.36 9.76
N LEU A 213 11.25 -1.17 10.61
CA LEU A 213 10.58 -2.11 11.51
C LEU A 213 9.59 -1.43 12.44
N ALA A 214 10.04 -0.41 13.18
CA ALA A 214 9.19 0.33 14.12
C ALA A 214 8.01 1.02 13.42
N THR A 215 8.21 1.48 12.18
CA THR A 215 7.13 2.10 11.39
C THR A 215 6.09 1.08 10.95
N VAL A 216 6.52 -0.11 10.50
CA VAL A 216 5.60 -1.20 10.19
C VAL A 216 4.77 -1.56 11.43
N GLU A 217 5.41 -1.84 12.57
CA GLU A 217 4.72 -2.21 13.82
C GLU A 217 3.69 -1.16 14.25
N ARG A 218 4.03 0.12 14.17
CA ARG A 218 3.12 1.22 14.49
C ARG A 218 1.95 1.32 13.51
N GLN A 219 2.18 1.12 12.21
CA GLN A 219 1.18 1.33 11.17
C GLN A 219 0.28 0.09 10.93
N LEU A 220 0.60 -1.08 11.47
CA LEU A 220 -0.24 -2.28 11.34
C LEU A 220 -1.68 -2.07 11.84
N ALA A 221 -1.91 -1.10 12.73
CA ALA A 221 -3.26 -0.70 13.15
C ALA A 221 -4.10 -0.09 12.00
N ASN A 222 -3.46 0.42 10.93
CA ASN A 222 -4.13 1.00 9.78
C ASN A 222 -4.65 -0.07 8.80
N GLY A 223 -4.15 -1.31 8.91
CA GLY A 223 -4.55 -2.44 8.06
C GLY A 223 -3.38 -3.34 7.68
N PRO A 224 -3.68 -4.45 6.99
CA PRO A 224 -2.77 -5.59 6.90
C PRO A 224 -1.77 -5.57 5.72
N THR A 225 -1.93 -4.69 4.72
CA THR A 225 -1.09 -4.73 3.52
C THR A 225 0.13 -3.83 3.66
N ILE A 226 1.31 -4.44 3.68
CA ILE A 226 2.61 -3.80 3.92
C ILE A 226 3.32 -3.59 2.58
N LEU A 227 3.71 -2.32 2.32
CA LEU A 227 4.53 -1.93 1.19
C LEU A 227 6.00 -1.98 1.57
N LEU A 228 6.78 -2.72 0.82
CA LEU A 228 8.24 -2.76 0.84
C LEU A 228 8.75 -2.77 -0.60
N HIS A 229 10.08 -2.75 -0.78
CA HIS A 229 10.69 -2.75 -2.11
C HIS A 229 11.83 -3.76 -2.19
N ASP A 230 11.93 -4.47 -3.33
CA ASP A 230 13.05 -5.34 -3.67
C ASP A 230 13.78 -4.89 -4.96
N GLY A 231 13.43 -3.70 -5.46
CA GLY A 231 14.09 -3.05 -6.60
C GLY A 231 14.24 -1.54 -6.42
N GLY A 232 14.69 -0.84 -7.46
CA GLY A 232 14.81 0.63 -7.46
C GLY A 232 15.96 1.18 -6.61
N GLY A 233 17.04 0.43 -6.39
CA GLY A 233 18.27 0.88 -5.71
C GLY A 233 18.73 -0.04 -4.57
N ASP A 234 19.52 0.52 -3.63
CA ASP A 234 19.99 -0.25 -2.47
C ASP A 234 18.85 -0.57 -1.51
N ARG A 235 18.60 -1.87 -1.28
CA ARG A 235 17.56 -2.42 -0.40
C ARG A 235 18.12 -3.20 0.80
N SER A 236 19.40 -2.98 1.12
CA SER A 236 20.06 -3.65 2.25
C SER A 236 19.29 -3.46 3.56
N GLN A 237 18.82 -2.25 3.83
CA GLN A 237 18.04 -1.93 5.03
C GLN A 237 16.65 -2.57 5.00
N THR A 238 16.01 -2.64 3.83
CA THR A 238 14.73 -3.34 3.65
C THR A 238 14.89 -4.82 3.94
N MET A 239 15.93 -5.46 3.40
CA MET A 239 16.20 -6.89 3.65
C MET A 239 16.47 -7.16 5.13
N GLN A 240 17.28 -6.32 5.79
CA GLN A 240 17.52 -6.44 7.23
C GLN A 240 16.24 -6.24 8.05
N ALA A 241 15.42 -5.25 7.69
CA ALA A 241 14.13 -5.03 8.36
C ALA A 241 13.19 -6.22 8.16
N LEU A 242 13.08 -6.75 6.94
CA LEU A 242 12.26 -7.91 6.62
C LEU A 242 12.68 -9.14 7.42
N GLN A 243 13.99 -9.40 7.52
CA GLN A 243 14.53 -10.51 8.31
C GLN A 243 14.13 -10.43 9.79
N ASN A 244 14.07 -9.23 10.35
CA ASN A 244 13.69 -9.01 11.74
C ASN A 244 12.16 -8.95 11.94
N LEU A 245 11.42 -8.50 10.93
CA LEU A 245 9.97 -8.32 10.97
C LEU A 245 9.21 -9.66 10.97
N LEU A 246 9.60 -10.59 10.10
CA LEU A 246 8.84 -11.82 9.88
C LEU A 246 8.70 -12.68 11.15
N PRO A 247 9.76 -12.93 11.94
CA PRO A 247 9.62 -13.64 13.21
C PRO A 247 8.69 -12.93 14.18
N ARG A 248 8.80 -11.61 14.30
CA ARG A 248 7.96 -10.82 15.22
C ARG A 248 6.48 -10.87 14.85
N LEU A 249 6.15 -10.82 13.57
CA LEU A 249 4.76 -10.96 13.10
C LEU A 249 4.20 -12.34 13.47
N LYS A 250 5.01 -13.40 13.30
CA LYS A 250 4.61 -14.76 13.70
C LYS A 250 4.41 -14.89 15.22
N GLU A 251 5.32 -14.35 16.03
CA GLU A 251 5.21 -14.34 17.50
C GLU A 251 3.96 -13.57 17.96
N GLN A 252 3.57 -12.52 17.23
CA GLN A 252 2.34 -11.79 17.47
C GLN A 252 1.09 -12.51 16.94
N GLY A 253 1.23 -13.67 16.30
CA GLY A 253 0.13 -14.50 15.80
C GLY A 253 -0.43 -14.06 14.45
N TYR A 254 0.33 -13.29 13.65
CA TYR A 254 -0.06 -13.00 12.27
C TYR A 254 0.24 -14.19 11.35
N ALA A 255 -0.73 -14.53 10.50
CA ALA A 255 -0.53 -15.35 9.32
C ALA A 255 -0.05 -14.49 8.15
N PHE A 256 0.71 -15.10 7.24
CA PHE A 256 1.08 -14.47 5.97
C PHE A 256 0.09 -14.90 4.91
N SER A 257 -0.62 -13.94 4.35
CA SER A 257 -1.67 -14.13 3.37
C SER A 257 -1.34 -13.39 2.08
N PHE A 258 -2.19 -13.57 1.08
CA PHE A 258 -2.16 -12.76 -0.13
C PHE A 258 -3.28 -11.71 -0.10
N PRO A 259 -3.13 -10.60 -0.86
CA PRO A 259 -4.23 -9.67 -1.03
C PRO A 259 -5.42 -10.34 -1.72
N GLN A 260 -6.63 -9.90 -1.39
CA GLN A 260 -7.84 -10.30 -2.15
C GLN A 260 -7.69 -9.89 -3.62
N ALA A 261 -7.94 -10.83 -4.52
CA ALA A 261 -7.89 -10.65 -5.97
C ALA A 261 -9.29 -10.62 -6.58
#